data_756f094c8c6b3efe1b0f27c75abd5ecd
#
_entry.id   756f094c8c6b3efe1b0f27c75abd5ecd
#
_cell.length_a   1.000
_cell.length_b   1.000
_cell.length_c   1.000
_cell.angle_alpha   90.00
_cell.angle_beta   90.00
_cell.angle_gamma   90.00
#
_symmetry.space_group_name_H-M   'P 1'
#
loop_
_entity.id
_entity.type
_entity.pdbx_description
1 polymer ?
#
loop_
_entity_poly.entity_id
_entity_poly.type
_entity_poly.pdbx_seq_one_letter_code
_entity_poly.pdbx_strand_id
1 'polypeptide(L)'
;MKKYILILLAFFVTLSATNAQSRKKVIKKNTKIEAVEEEDPRIQQMLVATQKVMFIDSMVVDKRHFISQIPLSAEAGLLEQMDSLSQFTNELKDHRLITYFDKKDSAIHIAQSDYIANQWTTPVRVGGLSNSSANYPFLMPDGVTLYFAQKGEKSIGGYDIFVTRYDSESGTFLRAENLGMPFSSTANDYLYAIDEANNLGYFVTDRRQPTGKVCIYVFVPNETRKSYQSEAYTDSKLRALADINRIADTWSNKETRRQAVKRLNDLKFKGAQTNSAYNQKSELESLQHQAEVLEKALLLARNHYARSSENERENLRPEILKSENELETLQLEIRRAVKKMHNAQYKNN
;
A
#
# COMPACT_ATOMS: atom_id res chain seq x y z
N MET A 1 -38.78 24.11 -26.47
CA MET A 1 -39.35 25.48 -26.62
C MET A 1 -38.33 26.45 -26.05
N LYS A 2 -37.66 27.17 -26.97
CA LYS A 2 -37.59 28.62 -27.15
C LYS A 2 -37.23 29.39 -25.89
N LYS A 3 -36.19 30.28 -25.82
CA LYS A 3 -35.83 31.35 -26.76
C LYS A 3 -34.42 31.87 -26.47
N TYR A 4 -33.73 32.23 -27.53
CA TYR A 4 -32.57 33.10 -27.66
C TYR A 4 -32.83 34.50 -27.15
N ILE A 5 -31.81 35.21 -26.70
CA ILE A 5 -31.66 36.69 -26.93
C ILE A 5 -30.19 37.02 -27.08
N LEU A 6 -29.90 37.59 -28.23
CA LEU A 6 -28.67 38.23 -28.74
C LEU A 6 -28.85 39.73 -28.62
N ILE A 7 -27.86 40.51 -28.19
CA ILE A 7 -27.69 41.97 -28.45
C ILE A 7 -26.18 42.26 -28.40
N LEU A 8 -25.49 42.42 -29.48
CA LEU A 8 -25.15 43.44 -30.46
C LEU A 8 -24.65 44.79 -29.91
N LEU A 9 -23.34 45.01 -30.15
CA LEU A 9 -22.56 46.17 -30.67
C LEU A 9 -22.97 47.61 -30.31
N ALA A 10 -21.94 48.37 -29.91
CA ALA A 10 -21.72 49.73 -30.49
C ALA A 10 -20.23 50.13 -30.41
N PHE A 11 -19.68 50.40 -31.57
CA PHE A 11 -18.42 51.05 -31.88
C PHE A 11 -18.50 52.53 -31.54
N PHE A 12 -17.44 53.12 -30.96
CA PHE A 12 -17.15 54.53 -31.14
C PHE A 12 -15.63 54.75 -31.32
N VAL A 13 -15.27 55.12 -32.53
CA VAL A 13 -13.98 55.64 -32.93
C VAL A 13 -14.02 57.16 -32.80
N THR A 14 -13.07 57.72 -32.06
CA THR A 14 -12.69 59.13 -32.30
C THR A 14 -11.16 59.24 -32.34
N LEU A 15 -10.72 59.64 -33.52
CA LEU A 15 -9.37 60.01 -33.86
C LEU A 15 -9.13 61.47 -33.36
N SER A 16 -8.02 61.68 -32.65
CA SER A 16 -7.40 63.03 -32.59
C SER A 16 -5.90 62.87 -32.44
N ALA A 17 -5.19 63.45 -33.37
CA ALA A 17 -3.74 63.43 -33.54
C ALA A 17 -3.01 64.45 -32.68
N THR A 18 -1.71 64.20 -32.58
CA THR A 18 -0.57 65.10 -32.31
C THR A 18 -0.20 65.41 -30.87
N ASN A 19 0.91 64.84 -30.38
CA ASN A 19 2.20 65.55 -30.28
C ASN A 19 3.30 64.60 -29.75
N ALA A 20 4.39 64.53 -30.46
CA ALA A 20 5.60 63.83 -30.13
C ALA A 20 6.33 64.51 -28.96
N GLN A 21 6.48 63.77 -27.84
CA GLN A 21 7.56 64.02 -26.88
C GLN A 21 8.15 62.74 -26.43
N SER A 22 9.40 62.49 -26.80
CA SER A 22 10.29 61.48 -26.39
C SER A 22 10.35 61.40 -24.84
N ARG A 23 9.72 60.42 -24.24
CA ARG A 23 9.97 60.01 -22.84
C ARG A 23 10.51 58.60 -22.84
N LYS A 24 11.78 58.44 -22.43
CA LYS A 24 12.42 57.18 -22.11
C LYS A 24 11.50 56.38 -21.21
N LYS A 25 10.94 55.28 -21.72
CA LYS A 25 10.23 54.27 -20.92
C LYS A 25 11.25 53.51 -20.09
N VAL A 26 11.32 53.83 -18.81
CA VAL A 26 11.95 52.96 -17.81
C VAL A 26 11.06 51.73 -17.72
N ILE A 27 11.53 50.62 -18.28
CA ILE A 27 10.91 49.31 -18.12
C ILE A 27 11.14 48.93 -16.66
N LYS A 28 10.14 49.13 -15.80
CA LYS A 28 10.08 48.46 -14.50
C LYS A 28 9.92 46.97 -14.77
N LYS A 29 11.01 46.21 -14.74
CA LYS A 29 10.96 44.79 -14.57
C LYS A 29 10.26 44.53 -13.22
N ASN A 30 8.98 44.16 -13.27
CA ASN A 30 8.34 43.50 -12.15
C ASN A 30 9.01 42.12 -11.99
N THR A 31 10.08 42.07 -11.25
CA THR A 31 10.59 40.83 -10.69
C THR A 31 9.58 40.45 -9.61
N LYS A 32 8.65 39.55 -9.95
CA LYS A 32 7.92 38.80 -8.94
C LYS A 32 9.01 38.11 -8.12
N ILE A 33 9.27 38.63 -6.94
CA ILE A 33 10.02 37.91 -5.93
C ILE A 33 9.06 36.77 -5.55
N GLU A 34 9.26 35.61 -6.14
CA GLU A 34 8.69 34.36 -5.59
C GLU A 34 9.27 34.30 -4.18
N ALA A 35 8.38 34.34 -3.19
CA ALA A 35 8.77 34.09 -1.82
C ALA A 35 9.42 32.70 -1.83
N VAL A 36 10.73 32.64 -1.56
CA VAL A 36 11.43 31.39 -1.31
C VAL A 36 10.78 30.89 -0.02
N GLU A 37 9.90 29.88 -0.12
CA GLU A 37 9.42 29.18 1.07
C GLU A 37 10.65 28.71 1.84
N GLU A 38 10.79 29.20 3.07
CA GLU A 38 11.90 28.85 3.93
C GLU A 38 11.81 27.37 4.25
N GLU A 39 12.81 26.58 3.82
CA GLU A 39 12.84 25.13 4.01
C GLU A 39 12.80 24.81 5.51
N ASP A 40 11.94 23.87 5.92
CA ASP A 40 11.86 23.41 7.31
C ASP A 40 13.27 23.05 7.84
N PRO A 41 13.76 23.69 8.91
CA PRO A 41 15.12 23.46 9.41
C PRO A 41 15.39 21.99 9.80
N ARG A 42 14.35 21.20 10.07
CA ARG A 42 14.47 19.76 10.33
C ARG A 42 14.98 19.01 9.10
N ILE A 43 14.62 19.45 7.89
CA ILE A 43 15.07 18.85 6.63
C ILE A 43 16.60 18.88 6.55
N GLN A 44 17.23 20.01 6.88
CA GLN A 44 18.68 20.11 6.84
C GLN A 44 19.36 19.17 7.87
N GLN A 45 18.80 19.04 9.07
CA GLN A 45 19.31 18.11 10.08
C GLN A 45 19.18 16.65 9.63
N MET A 46 18.03 16.27 9.05
CA MET A 46 17.80 14.92 8.52
C MET A 46 18.71 14.63 7.32
N LEU A 47 18.94 15.64 6.47
CA LEU A 47 19.80 15.51 5.30
C LEU A 47 21.23 15.11 5.70
N VAL A 48 21.83 15.82 6.66
CA VAL A 48 23.17 15.49 7.16
C VAL A 48 23.21 14.08 7.77
N ALA A 49 22.12 13.65 8.41
CA ALA A 49 21.98 12.33 9.02
C ALA A 49 21.43 11.25 8.07
N THR A 50 21.37 11.52 6.76
CA THR A 50 20.85 10.56 5.76
C THR A 50 21.50 9.20 5.90
N GLN A 51 20.66 8.16 6.03
CA GLN A 51 21.13 6.80 6.19
C GLN A 51 21.72 6.26 4.90
N LYS A 52 22.85 5.56 5.02
CA LYS A 52 23.51 4.88 3.91
C LYS A 52 22.90 3.50 3.73
N VAL A 53 21.98 3.37 2.78
CA VAL A 53 21.22 2.15 2.51
C VAL A 53 21.38 1.79 1.04
N MET A 54 21.55 0.50 0.73
CA MET A 54 21.65 0.01 -0.65
C MET A 54 20.28 -0.42 -1.15
N PHE A 55 19.68 0.37 -2.02
CA PHE A 55 18.45 0.02 -2.75
C PHE A 55 18.78 -0.87 -3.95
N ILE A 56 18.10 -2.00 -4.09
CA ILE A 56 18.43 -3.03 -5.10
C ILE A 56 17.39 -3.12 -6.22
N ASP A 57 16.14 -2.74 -5.94
CA ASP A 57 15.03 -2.79 -6.89
C ASP A 57 13.99 -1.71 -6.54
N SER A 58 13.12 -1.38 -7.49
CA SER A 58 11.98 -0.50 -7.27
C SER A 58 10.86 -0.82 -8.25
N MET A 59 9.61 -0.71 -7.82
CA MET A 59 8.43 -0.87 -8.67
C MET A 59 7.35 0.16 -8.34
N VAL A 60 6.70 0.67 -9.38
CA VAL A 60 5.55 1.59 -9.23
C VAL A 60 4.26 0.80 -9.33
N VAL A 61 3.39 0.93 -8.32
CA VAL A 61 2.15 0.17 -8.20
C VAL A 61 0.97 1.09 -7.86
N ASP A 62 -0.25 0.55 -7.91
CA ASP A 62 -1.45 1.26 -7.43
C ASP A 62 -1.41 1.38 -5.90
N LYS A 63 -1.68 2.59 -5.40
CA LYS A 63 -1.68 2.89 -3.96
C LYS A 63 -2.68 2.05 -3.17
N ARG A 64 -3.78 1.64 -3.78
CA ARG A 64 -4.84 0.86 -3.10
C ARG A 64 -4.45 -0.60 -2.85
N HIS A 65 -3.43 -1.10 -3.53
CA HIS A 65 -3.07 -2.52 -3.51
C HIS A 65 -1.58 -2.77 -3.32
N PHE A 66 -0.82 -1.77 -2.84
CA PHE A 66 0.63 -1.89 -2.76
C PHE A 66 1.10 -2.96 -1.78
N ILE A 67 0.39 -3.17 -0.68
CA ILE A 67 0.77 -4.17 0.34
C ILE A 67 0.81 -5.57 -0.28
N SER A 68 -0.17 -5.93 -1.10
CA SER A 68 -0.21 -7.24 -1.77
C SER A 68 0.90 -7.48 -2.80
N GLN A 69 1.62 -6.41 -3.18
CA GLN A 69 2.75 -6.49 -4.11
C GLN A 69 4.10 -6.65 -3.41
N ILE A 70 4.14 -6.61 -2.08
CA ILE A 70 5.36 -6.78 -1.30
C ILE A 70 5.59 -8.28 -1.06
N PRO A 71 6.67 -8.87 -1.60
CA PRO A 71 6.97 -10.28 -1.40
C PRO A 71 7.61 -10.51 -0.02
N LEU A 72 6.82 -10.33 1.03
CA LEU A 72 7.23 -10.58 2.41
C LEU A 72 7.16 -12.08 2.70
N SER A 73 8.17 -12.62 3.39
CA SER A 73 8.14 -14.03 3.81
C SER A 73 7.19 -14.24 5.00
N ALA A 74 6.74 -15.48 5.20
CA ALA A 74 5.87 -15.82 6.33
C ALA A 74 6.57 -15.62 7.68
N GLU A 75 7.89 -15.73 7.71
CA GLU A 75 8.73 -15.52 8.89
C GLU A 75 8.79 -14.04 9.32
N ALA A 76 8.49 -13.13 8.42
CA ALA A 76 8.40 -11.69 8.72
C ALA A 76 6.97 -11.26 9.12
N GLY A 77 6.01 -12.19 9.13
CA GLY A 77 4.61 -11.90 9.40
C GLY A 77 3.78 -11.61 8.14
N LEU A 78 2.54 -11.18 8.34
CA LEU A 78 1.57 -10.91 7.29
C LEU A 78 1.10 -9.46 7.36
N LEU A 79 1.22 -8.75 6.24
CA LEU A 79 0.65 -7.42 6.04
C LEU A 79 -0.61 -7.53 5.17
N GLU A 80 -1.66 -6.86 5.60
CA GLU A 80 -2.94 -6.80 4.89
C GLU A 80 -3.43 -5.36 4.77
N GLN A 81 -4.08 -5.04 3.66
CA GLN A 81 -4.66 -3.72 3.42
C GLN A 81 -6.19 -3.84 3.38
N MET A 82 -6.84 -2.97 4.13
CA MET A 82 -8.29 -2.84 4.21
C MET A 82 -8.68 -1.40 3.82
N ASP A 83 -8.88 -1.14 2.56
CA ASP A 83 -9.07 0.20 1.98
C ASP A 83 -7.89 1.14 2.31
N SER A 84 -8.14 2.15 3.15
CA SER A 84 -7.13 3.11 3.62
C SER A 84 -6.45 2.71 4.94
N LEU A 85 -6.86 1.58 5.52
CA LEU A 85 -6.36 1.01 6.77
C LEU A 85 -5.50 -0.21 6.48
N SER A 86 -4.79 -0.67 7.50
CA SER A 86 -3.89 -1.82 7.38
C SER A 86 -3.89 -2.67 8.65
N GLN A 87 -3.47 -3.90 8.48
CA GLN A 87 -3.25 -4.85 9.58
C GLN A 87 -1.89 -5.51 9.39
N PHE A 88 -1.22 -5.76 10.49
CA PHE A 88 -0.05 -6.64 10.59
C PHE A 88 -0.38 -7.79 11.53
N THR A 89 -0.04 -9.00 11.14
CA THR A 89 -0.12 -10.19 12.00
C THR A 89 1.27 -10.82 12.07
N ASN A 90 1.75 -11.15 13.27
CA ASN A 90 3.07 -11.74 13.45
C ASN A 90 3.16 -13.15 12.83
N GLU A 91 4.37 -13.70 12.75
CA GLU A 91 4.68 -15.01 12.15
C GLU A 91 4.00 -16.16 12.88
N LEU A 92 3.79 -16.06 14.19
CA LEU A 92 3.10 -17.05 15.01
C LEU A 92 1.57 -16.99 14.87
N LYS A 93 1.05 -15.91 14.25
CA LYS A 93 -0.39 -15.65 14.06
C LYS A 93 -1.18 -15.55 15.36
N ASP A 94 -0.53 -15.14 16.43
CA ASP A 94 -1.12 -15.00 17.77
C ASP A 94 -1.16 -13.54 18.26
N HIS A 95 -0.49 -12.62 17.56
CA HIS A 95 -0.50 -11.19 17.84
C HIS A 95 -0.73 -10.37 16.55
N ARG A 96 -1.61 -9.37 16.61
CA ARG A 96 -1.85 -8.49 15.46
C ARG A 96 -1.99 -7.03 15.87
N LEU A 97 -1.55 -6.16 14.98
CA LEU A 97 -1.74 -4.72 15.04
C LEU A 97 -2.73 -4.31 13.94
N ILE A 98 -3.80 -3.62 14.33
CA ILE A 98 -4.89 -3.22 13.43
C ILE A 98 -5.00 -1.70 13.47
N THR A 99 -5.17 -1.06 12.32
CA THR A 99 -5.45 0.36 12.29
C THR A 99 -6.95 0.62 12.20
N TYR A 100 -7.41 1.68 12.85
CA TYR A 100 -8.81 2.09 12.82
C TYR A 100 -8.94 3.62 12.84
N PHE A 101 -10.01 4.11 12.25
CA PHE A 101 -10.32 5.55 12.28
C PHE A 101 -11.15 5.88 13.51
N ASP A 102 -10.66 6.78 14.37
CA ASP A 102 -11.41 7.30 15.51
C ASP A 102 -12.09 8.63 15.13
N LYS A 103 -13.43 8.63 15.19
CA LYS A 103 -14.25 9.80 14.87
C LYS A 103 -14.10 10.94 15.89
N LYS A 104 -13.62 10.65 17.12
CA LYS A 104 -13.52 11.65 18.20
C LYS A 104 -12.42 12.67 17.92
N ASP A 105 -11.29 12.23 17.41
CA ASP A 105 -10.16 13.09 17.09
C ASP A 105 -9.85 13.16 15.59
N SER A 106 -10.67 12.47 14.77
CA SER A 106 -10.53 12.39 13.31
C SER A 106 -9.15 11.87 12.87
N ALA A 107 -8.59 10.94 13.63
CA ALA A 107 -7.28 10.36 13.40
C ALA A 107 -7.34 8.83 13.22
N ILE A 108 -6.32 8.27 12.58
CA ILE A 108 -6.12 6.82 12.49
C ILE A 108 -5.20 6.40 13.63
N HIS A 109 -5.59 5.37 14.37
CA HIS A 109 -4.83 4.82 15.48
C HIS A 109 -4.51 3.35 15.28
N ILE A 110 -3.48 2.87 15.95
CA ILE A 110 -3.08 1.47 16.01
C ILE A 110 -3.65 0.85 17.28
N ALA A 111 -4.32 -0.29 17.14
CA ALA A 111 -4.75 -1.15 18.22
C ALA A 111 -4.08 -2.52 18.11
N GLN A 112 -3.89 -3.19 19.23
CA GLN A 112 -3.37 -4.55 19.31
C GLN A 112 -4.46 -5.53 19.74
N SER A 113 -4.32 -6.77 19.31
CA SER A 113 -5.22 -7.88 19.66
C SER A 113 -4.43 -9.18 19.65
N ASP A 114 -4.66 -10.03 20.64
CA ASP A 114 -3.99 -11.31 20.84
C ASP A 114 -4.95 -12.47 20.57
N TYR A 115 -4.43 -13.58 20.05
CA TYR A 115 -5.19 -14.78 19.81
C TYR A 115 -5.08 -15.71 21.01
N ILE A 116 -6.15 -15.72 21.83
CA ILE A 116 -6.20 -16.46 23.09
C ILE A 116 -7.46 -17.33 23.09
N ALA A 117 -7.33 -18.58 23.54
CA ALA A 117 -8.45 -19.55 23.61
C ALA A 117 -9.25 -19.67 22.30
N ASN A 118 -8.53 -19.77 21.16
CA ASN A 118 -9.07 -19.89 19.82
C ASN A 118 -9.90 -18.69 19.32
N GLN A 119 -9.71 -17.52 19.88
CA GLN A 119 -10.36 -16.30 19.43
C GLN A 119 -9.47 -15.06 19.61
N TRP A 120 -9.67 -14.08 18.76
CA TRP A 120 -9.02 -12.77 18.92
C TRP A 120 -9.65 -11.97 20.04
N THR A 121 -8.83 -11.41 20.91
CA THR A 121 -9.30 -10.46 21.94
C THR A 121 -9.85 -9.19 21.29
N THR A 122 -10.68 -8.45 22.03
CA THR A 122 -11.13 -7.11 21.60
C THR A 122 -9.90 -6.21 21.40
N PRO A 123 -9.75 -5.55 20.24
CA PRO A 123 -8.62 -4.67 20.00
C PRO A 123 -8.52 -3.54 21.02
N VAL A 124 -7.33 -3.32 21.56
CA VAL A 124 -7.04 -2.25 22.52
C VAL A 124 -6.02 -1.29 21.89
N ARG A 125 -6.29 0.02 22.00
CA ARG A 125 -5.37 1.03 21.48
C ARG A 125 -3.96 0.84 22.06
N VAL A 126 -2.96 0.86 21.19
CA VAL A 126 -1.56 0.76 21.58
C VAL A 126 -1.16 1.98 22.41
N GLY A 127 -0.62 1.75 23.61
CA GLY A 127 -0.11 2.81 24.50
C GLY A 127 1.24 3.36 24.06
N GLY A 128 1.56 4.60 24.46
CA GLY A 128 2.83 5.25 24.18
C GLY A 128 2.92 5.98 22.84
N LEU A 129 2.04 5.69 21.88
CA LEU A 129 1.99 6.42 20.62
C LEU A 129 1.26 7.76 20.77
N SER A 130 1.64 8.74 19.93
CA SER A 130 0.99 10.06 19.91
C SER A 130 -0.46 9.99 19.43
N ASN A 131 -1.21 11.09 19.62
CA ASN A 131 -2.58 11.21 19.09
C ASN A 131 -2.62 11.56 17.60
N SER A 132 -1.48 11.69 16.94
CA SER A 132 -1.40 11.89 15.48
C SER A 132 -1.84 10.63 14.73
N SER A 133 -2.31 10.80 13.50
CA SER A 133 -2.68 9.66 12.65
C SER A 133 -1.50 8.73 12.41
N ALA A 134 -1.67 7.46 12.78
CA ALA A 134 -0.68 6.38 12.62
C ALA A 134 -1.27 5.23 11.82
N ASN A 135 -0.55 4.74 10.79
CA ASN A 135 -1.00 3.67 9.90
C ASN A 135 0.18 2.78 9.50
N TYR A 136 -0.11 1.68 8.83
CA TYR A 136 0.89 0.74 8.28
C TYR A 136 1.90 0.23 9.31
N PRO A 137 1.44 -0.34 10.45
CA PRO A 137 2.33 -0.90 11.45
C PRO A 137 3.07 -2.13 10.93
N PHE A 138 4.34 -2.25 11.28
CA PHE A 138 5.16 -3.42 11.08
C PHE A 138 5.96 -3.70 12.35
N LEU A 139 5.61 -4.75 13.07
CA LEU A 139 6.35 -5.22 14.25
C LEU A 139 7.42 -6.20 13.80
N MET A 140 8.66 -5.96 14.25
CA MET A 140 9.75 -6.88 13.99
C MET A 140 9.53 -8.23 14.70
N PRO A 141 10.15 -9.34 14.22
CA PRO A 141 10.08 -10.65 14.89
C PRO A 141 10.62 -10.65 16.32
N ASP A 142 11.37 -9.62 16.72
CA ASP A 142 11.82 -9.40 18.11
C ASP A 142 10.63 -9.11 19.07
N GLY A 143 9.44 -8.84 18.55
CA GLY A 143 8.25 -8.46 19.31
C GLY A 143 8.34 -7.10 20.02
N VAL A 144 9.41 -6.36 19.79
CA VAL A 144 9.75 -5.11 20.51
C VAL A 144 9.79 -3.90 19.60
N THR A 145 10.42 -4.03 18.43
CA THR A 145 10.65 -2.90 17.51
C THR A 145 9.47 -2.74 16.56
N LEU A 146 8.78 -1.61 16.64
CA LEU A 146 7.62 -1.26 15.81
C LEU A 146 7.98 -0.12 14.86
N TYR A 147 7.82 -0.35 13.57
CA TYR A 147 7.81 0.67 12.52
C TYR A 147 6.38 0.98 12.12
N PHE A 148 6.08 2.24 11.83
CA PHE A 148 4.76 2.67 11.35
C PHE A 148 4.85 4.03 10.65
N ALA A 149 3.87 4.34 9.81
CA ALA A 149 3.74 5.66 9.22
C ALA A 149 2.93 6.57 10.15
N GLN A 150 3.41 7.77 10.43
CA GLN A 150 2.70 8.78 11.21
C GLN A 150 2.61 10.09 10.46
N LYS A 151 1.45 10.75 10.54
CA LYS A 151 1.22 12.09 10.00
C LYS A 151 0.92 13.04 11.15
N GLY A 152 1.67 14.12 11.26
CA GLY A 152 1.47 15.11 12.31
C GLY A 152 2.64 16.06 12.47
N GLU A 153 2.72 16.76 13.58
CA GLU A 153 3.69 17.83 13.85
C GLU A 153 5.16 17.40 13.70
N LYS A 154 5.45 16.11 13.99
CA LYS A 154 6.81 15.57 13.86
C LYS A 154 7.15 15.05 12.46
N SER A 155 6.20 15.00 11.56
CA SER A 155 6.45 14.67 10.15
C SER A 155 6.99 15.90 9.42
N ILE A 156 7.84 15.69 8.42
CA ILE A 156 8.34 16.75 7.53
C ILE A 156 7.51 16.88 6.25
N GLY A 157 6.68 15.87 5.97
CA GLY A 157 5.76 15.82 4.85
C GLY A 157 4.36 15.43 5.28
N GLY A 158 3.76 14.50 4.53
CA GLY A 158 2.49 13.87 4.91
C GLY A 158 2.70 12.80 5.97
N TYR A 159 2.64 11.53 5.58
CA TYR A 159 3.11 10.42 6.40
C TYR A 159 4.63 10.31 6.31
N ASP A 160 5.29 10.17 7.45
CA ASP A 160 6.71 9.80 7.58
C ASP A 160 6.84 8.47 8.31
N ILE A 161 7.96 7.78 8.14
CA ILE A 161 8.24 6.55 8.89
C ILE A 161 8.78 6.87 10.28
N PHE A 162 8.15 6.27 11.27
CA PHE A 162 8.56 6.33 12.68
C PHE A 162 8.94 4.95 13.19
N VAL A 163 9.81 4.93 14.18
CA VAL A 163 10.23 3.74 14.90
C VAL A 163 10.05 3.95 16.39
N THR A 164 9.64 2.90 17.09
CA THR A 164 9.57 2.87 18.56
C THR A 164 9.87 1.47 19.06
N ARG A 165 10.02 1.32 20.36
CA ARG A 165 10.28 0.06 21.04
C ARG A 165 9.30 -0.14 22.16
N TYR A 166 8.85 -1.38 22.33
CA TYR A 166 8.02 -1.77 23.46
C TYR A 166 8.86 -1.81 24.73
N ASP A 167 8.34 -1.20 25.77
CA ASP A 167 8.92 -1.22 27.12
C ASP A 167 8.08 -2.13 28.01
N SER A 168 8.65 -3.25 28.40
CA SER A 168 7.98 -4.26 29.21
C SER A 168 7.71 -3.80 30.66
N GLU A 169 8.44 -2.81 31.16
CA GLU A 169 8.26 -2.27 32.51
C GLU A 169 6.98 -1.40 32.57
N SER A 170 6.80 -0.52 31.60
CA SER A 170 5.61 0.33 31.49
C SER A 170 4.43 -0.33 30.80
N GLY A 171 4.65 -1.42 30.06
CA GLY A 171 3.63 -2.08 29.26
C GLY A 171 3.17 -1.27 28.05
N THR A 172 3.99 -0.30 27.59
CA THR A 172 3.67 0.59 26.47
C THR A 172 4.87 0.78 25.54
N PHE A 173 4.63 1.33 24.36
CA PHE A 173 5.73 1.74 23.49
C PHE A 173 6.37 3.04 23.99
N LEU A 174 7.67 3.14 23.81
CA LEU A 174 8.43 4.37 24.08
C LEU A 174 8.03 5.48 23.10
N ARG A 175 8.52 6.71 23.35
CA ARG A 175 8.32 7.83 22.44
C ARG A 175 8.88 7.50 21.05
N ALA A 176 8.02 7.53 20.04
CA ALA A 176 8.43 7.26 18.67
C ALA A 176 9.34 8.38 18.12
N GLU A 177 10.32 7.95 17.33
CA GLU A 177 11.28 8.80 16.64
C GLU A 177 11.10 8.69 15.13
N ASN A 178 11.21 9.83 14.43
CA ASN A 178 11.22 9.84 12.97
C ASN A 178 12.47 9.12 12.46
N LEU A 179 12.29 8.16 11.56
CA LEU A 179 13.39 7.32 11.05
C LEU A 179 14.42 8.13 10.25
N GLY A 180 14.00 9.28 9.72
CA GLY A 180 14.84 10.20 8.97
C GLY A 180 15.07 9.76 7.53
N MET A 181 15.84 10.55 6.80
CA MET A 181 16.13 10.29 5.39
C MET A 181 17.02 9.05 5.21
N PRO A 182 16.77 8.25 4.17
CA PRO A 182 15.86 8.47 3.04
C PRO A 182 14.42 8.00 3.27
N PHE A 183 14.06 7.50 4.45
CA PHE A 183 12.76 6.88 4.74
C PHE A 183 11.67 7.88 5.15
N SER A 184 12.03 9.16 5.31
CA SER A 184 11.11 10.27 5.51
C SER A 184 11.41 11.37 4.51
N SER A 185 10.37 12.00 3.97
CA SER A 185 10.47 13.04 2.93
C SER A 185 9.33 14.05 3.03
N THR A 186 9.34 15.06 2.18
CA THR A 186 8.23 16.02 2.05
C THR A 186 6.97 15.45 1.39
N ALA A 187 7.02 14.21 0.89
CA ALA A 187 5.88 13.46 0.34
C ALA A 187 5.19 12.61 1.44
N ASN A 188 4.50 11.53 1.06
CA ASN A 188 4.03 10.54 2.00
C ASN A 188 4.88 9.28 1.90
N ASP A 189 5.36 8.83 3.04
CA ASP A 189 6.13 7.62 3.21
C ASP A 189 5.28 6.65 4.04
N TYR A 190 4.81 5.55 3.40
CA TYR A 190 3.70 4.75 3.92
C TYR A 190 4.12 3.52 4.71
N LEU A 191 5.16 2.83 4.27
CA LEU A 191 5.54 1.56 4.88
C LEU A 191 7.04 1.40 4.94
N TYR A 192 7.51 0.84 6.05
CA TYR A 192 8.84 0.30 6.23
C TYR A 192 8.74 -1.07 6.88
N ALA A 193 9.23 -2.09 6.19
CA ALA A 193 9.19 -3.47 6.66
C ALA A 193 10.55 -4.15 6.42
N ILE A 194 10.96 -5.05 7.30
CA ILE A 194 12.21 -5.81 7.19
C ILE A 194 11.89 -7.31 7.26
N ASP A 195 12.27 -8.03 6.23
CA ASP A 195 12.31 -9.48 6.18
C ASP A 195 13.72 -9.94 6.57
N GLU A 196 13.92 -10.22 7.86
CA GLU A 196 15.22 -10.62 8.41
C GLU A 196 15.67 -11.97 7.85
N ALA A 197 14.76 -12.92 7.68
CA ALA A 197 15.05 -14.26 7.15
C ALA A 197 15.67 -14.18 5.74
N ASN A 198 15.26 -13.20 4.94
CA ASN A 198 15.77 -13.00 3.59
C ASN A 198 16.75 -11.82 3.49
N ASN A 199 17.03 -11.13 4.59
CA ASN A 199 17.85 -9.92 4.62
C ASN A 199 17.44 -8.93 3.52
N LEU A 200 16.13 -8.60 3.48
CA LEU A 200 15.51 -7.64 2.57
C LEU A 200 14.66 -6.66 3.36
N GLY A 201 14.65 -5.41 2.90
CA GLY A 201 13.77 -4.38 3.44
C GLY A 201 12.89 -3.80 2.32
N TYR A 202 11.72 -3.33 2.70
CA TYR A 202 10.73 -2.73 1.81
C TYR A 202 10.36 -1.35 2.33
N PHE A 203 10.37 -0.39 1.44
CA PHE A 203 10.01 0.99 1.72
C PHE A 203 9.04 1.51 0.67
N VAL A 204 7.93 2.11 1.07
CA VAL A 204 6.87 2.56 0.16
C VAL A 204 6.62 4.05 0.32
N THR A 205 6.62 4.77 -0.80
CA THR A 205 6.46 6.22 -0.82
C THR A 205 5.73 6.68 -2.09
N ASP A 206 5.03 7.81 -2.03
CA ASP A 206 4.45 8.45 -3.22
C ASP A 206 5.31 9.60 -3.78
N ARG A 207 6.54 9.80 -3.24
CA ARG A 207 7.46 10.82 -3.78
C ARG A 207 7.67 10.65 -5.27
N ARG A 208 7.49 11.73 -6.02
CA ARG A 208 7.64 11.77 -7.48
C ARG A 208 6.74 10.77 -8.24
N GLN A 209 5.64 10.32 -7.63
CA GLN A 209 4.69 9.43 -8.29
C GLN A 209 3.44 10.19 -8.74
N PRO A 210 2.80 9.77 -9.84
CA PRO A 210 1.49 10.28 -10.21
C PRO A 210 0.45 9.99 -9.12
N THR A 211 -0.58 10.82 -9.04
CA THR A 211 -1.69 10.62 -8.11
C THR A 211 -2.25 9.19 -8.19
N GLY A 212 -2.42 8.55 -7.05
CA GLY A 212 -2.92 7.17 -6.94
C GLY A 212 -1.85 6.09 -7.16
N LYS A 213 -0.58 6.46 -7.35
CA LYS A 213 0.56 5.54 -7.44
C LYS A 213 1.51 5.71 -6.28
N VAL A 214 2.22 4.64 -5.96
CA VAL A 214 3.33 4.61 -5.01
C VAL A 214 4.50 3.82 -5.59
N CYS A 215 5.71 4.11 -5.13
CA CYS A 215 6.90 3.33 -5.44
C CYS A 215 7.26 2.46 -4.24
N ILE A 216 7.39 1.15 -4.47
CA ILE A 216 7.97 0.20 -3.52
C ILE A 216 9.45 0.11 -3.85
N TYR A 217 10.30 0.51 -2.92
CA TYR A 217 11.74 0.31 -2.98
C TYR A 217 12.13 -0.92 -2.17
N VAL A 218 12.99 -1.75 -2.74
CA VAL A 218 13.58 -2.90 -2.04
C VAL A 218 15.03 -2.57 -1.70
N PHE A 219 15.43 -2.80 -0.46
CA PHE A 219 16.77 -2.47 0.03
C PHE A 219 17.39 -3.61 0.85
N VAL A 220 18.69 -3.53 1.07
CA VAL A 220 19.42 -4.41 1.98
C VAL A 220 19.52 -3.70 3.33
N PRO A 221 18.90 -4.25 4.40
CA PRO A 221 19.03 -3.70 5.74
C PRO A 221 20.49 -3.69 6.22
N ASN A 222 20.83 -2.69 7.00
CA ASN A 222 22.11 -2.68 7.70
C ASN A 222 21.90 -3.21 9.12
N GLU A 223 22.83 -4.01 9.63
CA GLU A 223 22.85 -4.47 11.03
C GLU A 223 22.92 -3.31 12.03
N THR A 224 23.61 -2.25 11.64
CA THR A 224 23.70 -1.01 12.42
C THR A 224 23.45 0.19 11.53
N ARG A 225 22.87 1.25 12.09
CA ARG A 225 22.61 2.49 11.35
C ARG A 225 23.92 3.08 10.85
N LYS A 226 24.07 3.22 9.54
CA LYS A 226 25.17 3.90 8.86
C LYS A 226 24.64 5.18 8.23
N SER A 227 25.41 6.25 8.23
CA SER A 227 25.05 7.51 7.57
C SER A 227 26.15 7.96 6.64
N TYR A 228 25.81 8.89 5.74
CA TYR A 228 26.79 9.55 4.86
C TYR A 228 27.56 10.67 5.56
N GLN A 229 27.30 10.94 6.83
CA GLN A 229 27.89 12.05 7.60
C GLN A 229 29.42 12.04 7.65
N SER A 230 30.03 10.85 7.61
CA SER A 230 31.48 10.69 7.58
C SER A 230 32.11 10.86 6.19
N GLU A 231 31.30 11.03 5.15
CA GLU A 231 31.76 11.14 3.78
C GLU A 231 31.64 12.58 3.30
N ALA A 232 32.68 13.08 2.61
CA ALA A 232 32.70 14.47 2.11
C ALA A 232 31.83 14.61 0.85
N TYR A 233 30.51 14.49 1.00
CA TYR A 233 29.55 14.75 -0.07
C TYR A 233 29.10 16.22 -0.09
N THR A 234 28.84 16.72 -1.28
CA THR A 234 28.15 18.01 -1.46
C THR A 234 26.68 17.89 -1.05
N ASP A 235 26.05 18.98 -0.63
CA ASP A 235 24.64 19.02 -0.31
C ASP A 235 23.77 18.49 -1.46
N SER A 236 24.10 18.84 -2.69
CA SER A 236 23.39 18.33 -3.87
C SER A 236 23.46 16.80 -3.99
N LYS A 237 24.61 16.19 -3.67
CA LYS A 237 24.74 14.73 -3.69
C LYS A 237 24.00 14.09 -2.53
N LEU A 238 24.05 14.67 -1.33
CA LEU A 238 23.29 14.19 -0.19
C LEU A 238 21.79 14.25 -0.44
N ARG A 239 21.28 15.36 -1.01
CA ARG A 239 19.87 15.48 -1.41
C ARG A 239 19.48 14.42 -2.44
N ALA A 240 20.32 14.16 -3.44
CA ALA A 240 20.06 13.12 -4.42
C ALA A 240 19.98 11.70 -3.82
N LEU A 241 20.78 11.40 -2.78
CA LEU A 241 20.75 10.14 -2.04
C LEU A 241 19.55 10.07 -1.08
N ALA A 242 19.26 11.16 -0.35
CA ALA A 242 18.11 11.28 0.53
C ALA A 242 16.78 11.11 -0.20
N ASP A 243 16.67 11.67 -1.41
CA ASP A 243 15.50 11.58 -2.28
C ASP A 243 15.43 10.28 -3.07
N ILE A 244 16.45 9.43 -3.01
CA ILE A 244 16.54 8.20 -3.82
C ILE A 244 16.35 8.52 -5.31
N ASN A 245 17.03 9.57 -5.82
CA ASN A 245 16.87 9.99 -7.22
C ASN A 245 17.22 8.87 -8.20
N ARG A 246 18.25 8.09 -7.86
CA ARG A 246 18.68 6.89 -8.59
C ARG A 246 19.13 5.84 -7.60
N ILE A 247 18.49 4.66 -7.60
CA ILE A 247 18.91 3.54 -6.74
C ILE A 247 20.35 3.10 -7.02
N ALA A 248 20.80 3.24 -8.27
CA ALA A 248 22.16 2.90 -8.66
C ALA A 248 23.26 3.70 -7.91
N ASP A 249 22.94 4.92 -7.47
CA ASP A 249 23.87 5.76 -6.72
C ASP A 249 24.12 5.24 -5.29
N THR A 250 23.29 4.31 -4.82
CA THR A 250 23.41 3.66 -3.50
C THR A 250 24.22 2.36 -3.51
N TRP A 251 24.59 1.86 -4.71
CA TRP A 251 25.26 0.57 -4.84
C TRP A 251 26.72 0.62 -4.40
N SER A 252 27.02 0.01 -3.28
CA SER A 252 28.36 -0.03 -2.69
C SER A 252 29.08 -1.36 -2.88
N ASN A 253 28.36 -2.48 -3.03
CA ASN A 253 28.91 -3.81 -3.17
C ASN A 253 28.12 -4.66 -4.19
N LYS A 254 28.79 -5.03 -5.28
CA LYS A 254 28.17 -5.79 -6.39
C LYS A 254 27.71 -7.19 -5.95
N GLU A 255 28.49 -7.88 -5.12
CA GLU A 255 28.17 -9.25 -4.68
C GLU A 255 26.97 -9.25 -3.72
N THR A 256 26.97 -8.38 -2.72
CA THR A 256 25.82 -8.21 -1.81
C THR A 256 24.55 -7.91 -2.57
N ARG A 257 24.63 -7.00 -3.55
CA ARG A 257 23.50 -6.67 -4.43
C ARG A 257 23.02 -7.88 -5.21
N ARG A 258 23.92 -8.64 -5.85
CA ARG A 258 23.59 -9.83 -6.66
C ARG A 258 22.86 -10.87 -5.81
N GLN A 259 23.35 -11.14 -4.61
CA GLN A 259 22.74 -12.08 -3.68
C GLN A 259 21.37 -11.60 -3.22
N ALA A 260 21.20 -10.32 -2.90
CA ALA A 260 19.93 -9.74 -2.50
C ALA A 260 18.89 -9.79 -3.63
N VAL A 261 19.28 -9.48 -4.87
CA VAL A 261 18.40 -9.60 -6.05
C VAL A 261 17.98 -11.06 -6.27
N LYS A 262 18.89 -12.03 -6.06
CA LYS A 262 18.54 -13.45 -6.13
C LYS A 262 17.49 -13.81 -5.10
N ARG A 263 17.68 -13.45 -3.83
CA ARG A 263 16.69 -13.71 -2.76
C ARG A 263 15.32 -13.09 -3.07
N LEU A 264 15.30 -11.84 -3.58
CA LEU A 264 14.08 -11.18 -3.99
C LEU A 264 13.34 -11.95 -5.10
N ASN A 265 14.07 -12.42 -6.11
CA ASN A 265 13.48 -13.18 -7.20
C ASN A 265 12.93 -14.53 -6.71
N ASP A 266 13.65 -15.21 -5.81
CA ASP A 266 13.22 -16.48 -5.21
C ASP A 266 11.90 -16.27 -4.40
N LEU A 267 11.78 -15.16 -3.65
CA LEU A 267 10.55 -14.81 -2.94
C LEU A 267 9.39 -14.48 -3.89
N LYS A 268 9.64 -13.68 -4.92
CA LYS A 268 8.62 -13.37 -5.94
C LYS A 268 8.11 -14.63 -6.62
N PHE A 269 8.99 -15.57 -6.91
CA PHE A 269 8.63 -16.86 -7.52
C PHE A 269 7.79 -17.74 -6.59
N LYS A 270 8.20 -17.88 -5.32
CA LYS A 270 7.42 -18.60 -4.30
C LYS A 270 6.05 -17.96 -4.08
N GLY A 271 5.98 -16.64 -3.95
CA GLY A 271 4.73 -15.91 -3.78
C GLY A 271 3.76 -16.09 -4.97
N ALA A 272 4.28 -16.08 -6.19
CA ALA A 272 3.48 -16.33 -7.39
C ALA A 272 2.89 -17.75 -7.42
N GLN A 273 3.65 -18.76 -6.99
CA GLN A 273 3.16 -20.14 -6.87
C GLN A 273 2.08 -20.27 -5.79
N THR A 274 2.30 -19.68 -4.61
CA THR A 274 1.33 -19.72 -3.51
C THR A 274 0.03 -19.01 -3.89
N ASN A 275 0.10 -17.83 -4.50
CA ASN A 275 -1.06 -17.09 -4.98
C ASN A 275 -1.83 -17.86 -6.07
N SER A 276 -1.12 -18.53 -6.98
CA SER A 276 -1.76 -19.37 -8.01
C SER A 276 -2.52 -20.54 -7.39
N ALA A 277 -1.94 -21.22 -6.40
CA ALA A 277 -2.59 -22.31 -5.70
C ALA A 277 -3.80 -21.84 -4.87
N TYR A 278 -3.67 -20.72 -4.18
CA TYR A 278 -4.76 -20.11 -3.42
C TYR A 278 -5.92 -19.70 -4.31
N ASN A 279 -5.65 -19.02 -5.43
CA ASN A 279 -6.68 -18.62 -6.38
C ASN A 279 -7.41 -19.81 -6.99
N GLN A 280 -6.69 -20.89 -7.33
CA GLN A 280 -7.30 -22.13 -7.82
C GLN A 280 -8.21 -22.80 -6.78
N LYS A 281 -7.79 -22.80 -5.51
CA LYS A 281 -8.58 -23.34 -4.41
C LYS A 281 -9.85 -22.52 -4.17
N SER A 282 -9.73 -21.19 -4.13
CA SER A 282 -10.86 -20.26 -3.97
C SER A 282 -11.86 -20.34 -5.12
N GLU A 283 -11.37 -20.48 -6.37
CA GLU A 283 -12.21 -20.70 -7.55
C GLU A 283 -13.01 -22.01 -7.42
N LEU A 284 -12.36 -23.11 -7.00
CA LEU A 284 -13.01 -24.39 -6.80
C LEU A 284 -14.09 -24.33 -5.69
N GLU A 285 -13.77 -23.71 -4.54
CA GLU A 285 -14.72 -23.52 -3.43
C GLU A 285 -15.95 -22.71 -3.86
N SER A 286 -15.75 -21.65 -4.66
CA SER A 286 -16.84 -20.84 -5.21
C SER A 286 -17.75 -21.64 -6.13
N LEU A 287 -17.20 -22.43 -7.05
CA LEU A 287 -17.95 -23.28 -7.97
C LEU A 287 -18.74 -24.36 -7.22
N GLN A 288 -18.13 -24.97 -6.19
CA GLN A 288 -18.79 -25.97 -5.34
C GLN A 288 -19.98 -25.38 -4.58
N HIS A 289 -19.82 -24.18 -4.03
CA HIS A 289 -20.90 -23.48 -3.34
C HIS A 289 -22.07 -23.14 -4.28
N GLN A 290 -21.78 -22.66 -5.50
CA GLN A 290 -22.79 -22.38 -6.50
C GLN A 290 -23.57 -23.64 -6.90
N ALA A 291 -22.88 -24.77 -7.09
CA ALA A 291 -23.51 -26.04 -7.41
C ALA A 291 -24.40 -26.52 -6.26
N GLU A 292 -23.96 -26.43 -5.01
CA GLU A 292 -24.76 -26.80 -3.83
C GLU A 292 -26.03 -25.97 -3.69
N VAL A 293 -25.96 -24.64 -3.91
CA VAL A 293 -27.13 -23.76 -3.88
C VAL A 293 -28.13 -24.13 -4.99
N LEU A 294 -27.62 -24.40 -6.19
CA LEU A 294 -28.44 -24.77 -7.33
C LEU A 294 -29.11 -26.18 -7.17
N GLU A 295 -28.37 -27.15 -6.60
CA GLU A 295 -28.91 -28.47 -6.26
C GLU A 295 -30.08 -28.38 -5.26
N LYS A 296 -29.91 -27.56 -4.20
CA LYS A 296 -31.01 -27.32 -3.24
C LYS A 296 -32.21 -26.65 -3.88
N ALA A 297 -31.99 -25.66 -4.74
CA ALA A 297 -33.08 -25.00 -5.49
C ALA A 297 -33.80 -25.96 -6.42
N LEU A 298 -33.08 -26.81 -7.16
CA LEU A 298 -33.59 -27.84 -8.01
C LEU A 298 -34.44 -28.89 -7.26
N LEU A 299 -33.97 -29.31 -6.07
CA LEU A 299 -34.72 -30.23 -5.22
C LEU A 299 -36.09 -29.64 -4.84
N LEU A 300 -36.13 -28.36 -4.46
CA LEU A 300 -37.35 -27.65 -4.12
C LEU A 300 -38.29 -27.51 -5.35
N ALA A 301 -37.70 -27.12 -6.49
CA ALA A 301 -38.47 -26.98 -7.73
C ALA A 301 -39.10 -28.31 -8.22
N ARG A 302 -38.34 -29.42 -8.14
CA ARG A 302 -38.85 -30.75 -8.47
C ARG A 302 -39.96 -31.22 -7.50
N ASN A 303 -39.82 -30.91 -6.19
CA ASN A 303 -40.88 -31.20 -5.21
C ASN A 303 -42.14 -30.38 -5.46
N HIS A 304 -41.95 -29.12 -5.87
CA HIS A 304 -43.10 -28.28 -6.28
C HIS A 304 -43.76 -28.80 -7.54
N TYR A 305 -43.00 -29.13 -8.59
CA TYR A 305 -43.48 -29.72 -9.83
C TYR A 305 -44.28 -30.98 -9.58
N ALA A 306 -43.82 -31.87 -8.68
CA ALA A 306 -44.50 -33.13 -8.37
C ALA A 306 -45.90 -32.92 -7.77
N ARG A 307 -46.16 -31.79 -7.10
CA ARG A 307 -47.43 -31.45 -6.42
C ARG A 307 -48.31 -30.49 -7.20
N SER A 308 -47.82 -29.96 -8.33
CA SER A 308 -48.51 -28.95 -9.14
C SER A 308 -49.53 -29.56 -10.12
N SER A 309 -50.51 -28.75 -10.52
CA SER A 309 -51.47 -29.06 -11.60
C SER A 309 -50.78 -29.14 -12.96
N GLU A 310 -51.46 -29.70 -13.97
CA GLU A 310 -50.90 -29.90 -15.30
C GLU A 310 -50.48 -28.60 -15.98
N ASN A 311 -51.28 -27.54 -15.86
CA ASN A 311 -50.97 -26.20 -16.39
C ASN A 311 -49.72 -25.57 -15.72
N GLU A 312 -49.54 -25.75 -14.41
CA GLU A 312 -48.39 -25.27 -13.68
C GLU A 312 -47.13 -26.06 -14.04
N ARG A 313 -47.23 -27.33 -14.29
CA ARG A 313 -46.12 -28.19 -14.72
C ARG A 313 -45.56 -27.77 -16.08
N GLU A 314 -46.41 -27.38 -17.03
CA GLU A 314 -45.96 -26.88 -18.33
C GLU A 314 -45.07 -25.62 -18.18
N ASN A 315 -45.40 -24.75 -17.22
CA ASN A 315 -44.61 -23.54 -16.95
C ASN A 315 -43.31 -23.83 -16.18
N LEU A 316 -43.34 -24.77 -15.24
CA LEU A 316 -42.16 -25.10 -14.38
C LEU A 316 -41.12 -25.96 -15.11
N ARG A 317 -41.55 -26.79 -16.07
CA ARG A 317 -40.67 -27.72 -16.77
C ARG A 317 -39.50 -27.05 -17.48
N PRO A 318 -39.64 -25.97 -18.26
CA PRO A 318 -38.52 -25.32 -18.93
C PRO A 318 -37.53 -24.69 -17.94
N GLU A 319 -37.99 -24.17 -16.80
CA GLU A 319 -37.12 -23.59 -15.76
C GLU A 319 -36.29 -24.69 -15.06
N ILE A 320 -36.91 -25.83 -14.74
CA ILE A 320 -36.21 -26.97 -14.17
C ILE A 320 -35.14 -27.48 -15.13
N LEU A 321 -35.48 -27.69 -16.41
CA LEU A 321 -34.53 -28.15 -17.43
C LEU A 321 -33.35 -27.17 -17.62
N LYS A 322 -33.63 -25.86 -17.56
CA LYS A 322 -32.59 -24.84 -17.64
C LYS A 322 -31.64 -24.96 -16.45
N SER A 323 -32.17 -25.07 -15.24
CA SER A 323 -31.36 -25.19 -14.02
C SER A 323 -30.59 -26.52 -13.96
N GLU A 324 -31.13 -27.61 -14.53
CA GLU A 324 -30.42 -28.89 -14.68
C GLU A 324 -29.20 -28.74 -15.61
N ASN A 325 -29.35 -28.07 -16.74
CA ASN A 325 -28.25 -27.78 -17.67
C ASN A 325 -27.18 -26.86 -17.05
N GLU A 326 -27.59 -25.86 -16.25
CA GLU A 326 -26.67 -25.01 -15.50
C GLU A 326 -25.89 -25.81 -14.47
N LEU A 327 -26.54 -26.74 -13.76
CA LEU A 327 -25.86 -27.59 -12.78
C LEU A 327 -24.86 -28.55 -13.46
N GLU A 328 -25.20 -29.13 -14.59
CA GLU A 328 -24.28 -29.96 -15.37
C GLU A 328 -23.02 -29.17 -15.80
N THR A 329 -23.25 -27.92 -16.26
CA THR A 329 -22.15 -27.03 -16.63
C THR A 329 -21.23 -26.74 -15.46
N LEU A 330 -21.78 -26.37 -14.29
CA LEU A 330 -21.01 -26.16 -13.07
C LEU A 330 -20.23 -27.41 -12.63
N GLN A 331 -20.83 -28.59 -12.71
CA GLN A 331 -20.16 -29.86 -12.40
C GLN A 331 -19.00 -30.16 -13.36
N LEU A 332 -19.09 -29.77 -14.63
CA LEU A 332 -18.00 -29.86 -15.60
C LEU A 332 -16.88 -28.88 -15.26
N GLU A 333 -17.20 -27.66 -14.86
CA GLU A 333 -16.21 -26.66 -14.44
C GLU A 333 -15.50 -27.09 -13.17
N ILE A 334 -16.20 -27.62 -12.17
CA ILE A 334 -15.62 -28.19 -10.95
C ILE A 334 -14.62 -29.29 -11.30
N ARG A 335 -14.99 -30.25 -12.18
CA ARG A 335 -14.08 -31.32 -12.63
C ARG A 335 -12.82 -30.77 -13.31
N ARG A 336 -12.93 -29.71 -14.12
CA ARG A 336 -11.80 -29.05 -14.77
C ARG A 336 -10.89 -28.36 -13.73
N ALA A 337 -11.46 -27.64 -12.75
CA ALA A 337 -10.73 -26.98 -11.69
C ALA A 337 -9.96 -27.99 -10.82
N VAL A 338 -10.61 -29.10 -10.40
CA VAL A 338 -9.96 -30.19 -9.66
C VAL A 338 -8.79 -30.79 -10.46
N LYS A 339 -8.97 -31.07 -11.77
CA LYS A 339 -7.90 -31.60 -12.62
C LYS A 339 -6.74 -30.60 -12.76
N LYS A 340 -7.02 -29.32 -12.87
CA LYS A 340 -6.00 -28.25 -12.94
C LYS A 340 -5.17 -28.19 -11.65
N MET A 341 -5.81 -28.26 -10.49
CA MET A 341 -5.13 -28.29 -9.18
C MET A 341 -4.25 -29.55 -9.04
N HIS A 342 -4.75 -30.70 -9.40
CA HIS A 342 -4.01 -31.97 -9.34
C HIS A 342 -2.77 -31.95 -10.23
N ASN A 343 -2.90 -31.47 -11.46
CA ASN A 343 -1.79 -31.34 -12.39
C ASN A 343 -0.73 -30.32 -11.90
N ALA A 344 -1.14 -29.27 -11.17
CA ALA A 344 -0.21 -28.31 -10.58
C ALA A 344 0.61 -28.92 -9.43
N GLN A 345 0.02 -29.81 -8.63
CA GLN A 345 0.72 -30.53 -7.55
C GLN A 345 1.78 -31.51 -8.08
N TYR A 346 1.50 -32.21 -9.19
CA TYR A 346 2.47 -33.15 -9.80
C TYR A 346 3.64 -32.47 -10.53
N LYS A 347 3.54 -31.21 -10.89
CA LYS A 347 4.64 -30.45 -11.51
C LYS A 347 5.62 -29.90 -10.48
N ASN A 348 5.24 -29.89 -9.19
CA ASN A 348 6.02 -29.31 -8.10
C ASN A 348 6.69 -30.38 -7.21
N ASN A 349 6.46 -31.67 -7.48
CA ASN A 349 7.18 -32.82 -6.94
C ASN A 349 8.14 -33.39 -7.99
#